data_a2f6d4cb825ec69c53ad2ecbb76a04e3
#
_entry.id   a2f6d4cb825ec69c53ad2ecbb76a04e3
#
_cell.length_a   1.000
_cell.length_b   1.000
_cell.length_c   1.000
_cell.angle_alpha   90.00
_cell.angle_beta   90.00
_cell.angle_gamma   90.00
#
_symmetry.space_group_name_H-M   'P 1'
#
loop_
_entity.id
_entity.type
_entity.pdbx_description
1 polymer ?
#
loop_
_entity_poly.entity_id
_entity_poly.type
_entity_poly.pdbx_seq_one_letter_code
_entity_poly.pdbx_strand_id
1 'polypeptide(L)'
;DVAVVAIGGSLEASILTTVLLKEVGVKYVLAKAQSEIHARVLSHVGADRVIQPEWEMGERVANQLSQTNILDYIELSEDYSIAEVSPVPSWIGKSLEEIDVRKKYGINIMAIKNENGVNIAPAADDIICDNDVLIVMGENEDLSRIR
;
A
#
# COMPACT_ATOMS: atom_id res chain seq x y z
N ASP A 1 -25.88 -7.22 -8.95
CA ASP A 1 -25.59 -5.80 -9.15
C ASP A 1 -24.71 -5.31 -8.01
N VAL A 2 -23.89 -4.29 -8.30
CA VAL A 2 -23.00 -3.63 -7.34
C VAL A 2 -23.39 -2.15 -7.32
N ALA A 3 -23.42 -1.54 -6.14
CA ALA A 3 -23.60 -0.10 -5.98
C ALA A 3 -22.45 0.51 -5.18
N VAL A 4 -22.10 1.75 -5.52
CA VAL A 4 -21.09 2.54 -4.81
C VAL A 4 -21.74 3.81 -4.27
N VAL A 5 -21.72 3.96 -2.93
CA VAL A 5 -22.23 5.15 -2.24
C VAL A 5 -21.04 6.06 -1.92
N ALA A 6 -20.77 7.04 -2.78
CA ALA A 6 -19.64 7.96 -2.66
C ALA A 6 -20.06 9.36 -2.15
N ILE A 7 -21.10 9.43 -1.31
CA ILE A 7 -21.63 10.69 -0.80
C ILE A 7 -20.73 11.21 0.32
N GLY A 8 -20.03 12.31 0.04
CA GLY A 8 -19.07 12.92 0.98
C GLY A 8 -19.59 14.20 1.66
N GLY A 9 -20.75 14.73 1.29
CA GLY A 9 -21.27 16.00 1.82
C GLY A 9 -22.35 15.86 2.89
N SER A 10 -22.95 14.67 3.06
CA SER A 10 -24.05 14.43 3.97
C SER A 10 -24.02 13.01 4.53
N LEU A 11 -23.83 12.92 5.82
CA LEU A 11 -23.84 11.65 6.57
C LEU A 11 -25.24 11.00 6.48
N GLU A 12 -26.29 11.79 6.63
CA GLU A 12 -27.67 11.32 6.55
C GLU A 12 -27.97 10.73 5.17
N ALA A 13 -27.65 11.45 4.09
CA ALA A 13 -27.90 10.99 2.73
C ALA A 13 -27.10 9.70 2.42
N SER A 14 -25.87 9.61 2.90
CA SER A 14 -25.02 8.41 2.74
C SER A 14 -25.66 7.18 3.40
N ILE A 15 -26.09 7.32 4.64
CA ILE A 15 -26.72 6.24 5.41
C ILE A 15 -28.03 5.82 4.78
N LEU A 16 -28.94 6.78 4.50
CA LEU A 16 -30.24 6.48 3.89
C LEU A 16 -30.10 5.80 2.53
N THR A 17 -29.19 6.28 1.68
CA THR A 17 -28.93 5.65 0.38
C THR A 17 -28.45 4.21 0.53
N THR A 18 -27.56 3.96 1.49
CA THR A 18 -27.08 2.59 1.77
C THR A 18 -28.21 1.67 2.20
N VAL A 19 -29.08 2.11 3.12
CA VAL A 19 -30.26 1.35 3.57
C VAL A 19 -31.16 1.03 2.39
N LEU A 20 -31.56 2.04 1.60
CA LEU A 20 -32.46 1.87 0.45
C LEU A 20 -31.88 0.90 -0.59
N LEU A 21 -30.58 0.96 -0.88
CA LEU A 21 -29.93 0.03 -1.81
C LEU A 21 -30.00 -1.42 -1.31
N LYS A 22 -29.85 -1.65 -0.02
CA LYS A 22 -29.99 -2.99 0.57
C LYS A 22 -31.44 -3.45 0.57
N GLU A 23 -32.39 -2.58 0.86
CA GLU A 23 -33.84 -2.88 0.82
C GLU A 23 -34.30 -3.27 -0.60
N VAL A 24 -33.81 -2.61 -1.64
CA VAL A 24 -34.14 -2.98 -3.03
C VAL A 24 -33.36 -4.20 -3.54
N GLY A 25 -32.53 -4.82 -2.68
CA GLY A 25 -31.88 -6.10 -2.95
C GLY A 25 -30.57 -6.00 -3.73
N VAL A 26 -29.85 -4.87 -3.66
CA VAL A 26 -28.51 -4.77 -4.22
C VAL A 26 -27.56 -5.70 -3.44
N LYS A 27 -26.94 -6.63 -4.16
CA LYS A 27 -26.13 -7.71 -3.55
C LYS A 27 -24.86 -7.20 -2.88
N TYR A 28 -24.21 -6.20 -3.48
CA TYR A 28 -22.95 -5.66 -2.94
C TYR A 28 -22.98 -4.13 -2.96
N VAL A 29 -22.88 -3.54 -1.78
CA VAL A 29 -22.86 -2.09 -1.58
C VAL A 29 -21.51 -1.71 -0.95
N LEU A 30 -20.71 -0.95 -1.72
CA LEU A 30 -19.51 -0.29 -1.23
C LEU A 30 -19.87 1.13 -0.81
N ALA A 31 -19.53 1.54 0.39
CA ALA A 31 -19.82 2.88 0.89
C ALA A 31 -18.55 3.62 1.32
N LYS A 32 -18.50 4.93 1.02
CA LYS A 32 -17.45 5.84 1.48
C LYS A 32 -17.83 6.41 2.84
N ALA A 33 -16.91 6.32 3.81
CA ALA A 33 -17.05 6.96 5.11
C ALA A 33 -16.09 8.15 5.24
N GLN A 34 -16.51 9.15 6.01
CA GLN A 34 -15.72 10.35 6.34
C GLN A 34 -15.04 10.27 7.71
N SER A 35 -15.46 9.33 8.54
CA SER A 35 -14.93 9.12 9.89
C SER A 35 -15.14 7.68 10.31
N GLU A 36 -14.44 7.26 11.34
CA GLU A 36 -14.58 5.91 11.92
C GLU A 36 -16.00 5.62 12.43
N ILE A 37 -16.64 6.63 13.04
CA ILE A 37 -18.04 6.50 13.50
C ILE A 37 -18.97 6.30 12.31
N HIS A 38 -18.77 7.07 11.22
CA HIS A 38 -19.54 6.92 10.00
C HIS A 38 -19.34 5.54 9.37
N ALA A 39 -18.09 5.05 9.34
CA ALA A 39 -17.77 3.72 8.84
C ALA A 39 -18.50 2.62 9.61
N ARG A 40 -18.50 2.69 10.94
CA ARG A 40 -19.24 1.74 11.78
C ARG A 40 -20.73 1.78 11.51
N VAL A 41 -21.33 2.96 11.38
CA VAL A 41 -22.76 3.09 11.07
C VAL A 41 -23.08 2.47 9.71
N LEU A 42 -22.31 2.79 8.67
CA LEU A 42 -22.51 2.24 7.31
C LEU A 42 -22.41 0.70 7.29
N SER A 43 -21.48 0.12 8.02
CA SER A 43 -21.38 -1.34 8.18
C SER A 43 -22.60 -1.93 8.86
N HIS A 44 -23.11 -1.28 9.92
CA HIS A 44 -24.30 -1.74 10.63
C HIS A 44 -25.59 -1.66 9.82
N VAL A 45 -25.71 -0.68 8.92
CA VAL A 45 -26.89 -0.54 8.03
C VAL A 45 -26.79 -1.38 6.77
N GLY A 46 -25.76 -2.21 6.64
CA GLY A 46 -25.66 -3.24 5.63
C GLY A 46 -24.72 -2.95 4.46
N ALA A 47 -23.83 -1.96 4.53
CA ALA A 47 -22.76 -1.86 3.58
C ALA A 47 -21.85 -3.10 3.64
N ASP A 48 -21.61 -3.74 2.50
CA ASP A 48 -20.75 -4.94 2.42
C ASP A 48 -19.26 -4.58 2.54
N ARG A 49 -18.91 -3.38 2.12
CA ARG A 49 -17.58 -2.80 2.31
C ARG A 49 -17.66 -1.31 2.55
N VAL A 50 -16.88 -0.84 3.51
CA VAL A 50 -16.72 0.59 3.79
C VAL A 50 -15.26 0.97 3.58
N ILE A 51 -15.03 2.09 2.90
CA ILE A 51 -13.69 2.65 2.64
C ILE A 51 -13.62 4.09 3.16
N GLN A 52 -12.44 4.51 3.56
CA GLN A 52 -12.11 5.87 3.97
C GLN A 52 -10.93 6.42 3.13
N PRO A 53 -11.17 6.75 1.84
CA PRO A 53 -10.10 7.05 0.90
C PRO A 53 -9.19 8.19 1.33
N GLU A 54 -9.74 9.22 2.00
CA GLU A 54 -8.96 10.37 2.47
C GLU A 54 -8.01 9.97 3.61
N TRP A 55 -8.46 9.10 4.51
CA TRP A 55 -7.63 8.57 5.59
C TRP A 55 -6.53 7.66 5.04
N GLU A 56 -6.92 6.67 4.23
CA GLU A 56 -6.01 5.70 3.62
C GLU A 56 -4.92 6.41 2.77
N MET A 57 -5.33 7.42 1.99
CA MET A 57 -4.38 8.21 1.21
C MET A 57 -3.51 9.12 2.08
N GLY A 58 -4.08 9.69 3.14
CA GLY A 58 -3.33 10.52 4.10
C GLY A 58 -2.24 9.72 4.81
N GLU A 59 -2.54 8.52 5.24
CA GLU A 59 -1.58 7.59 5.85
C GLU A 59 -0.46 7.21 4.86
N ARG A 60 -0.83 6.89 3.61
CA ARG A 60 0.14 6.59 2.56
C ARG A 60 1.09 7.76 2.29
N VAL A 61 0.57 8.97 2.16
CA VAL A 61 1.38 10.19 1.96
C VAL A 61 2.27 10.46 3.19
N ALA A 62 1.74 10.29 4.41
CA ALA A 62 2.54 10.47 5.62
C ALA A 62 3.71 9.49 5.69
N ASN A 63 3.48 8.22 5.32
CA ASN A 63 4.52 7.21 5.25
C ASN A 63 5.59 7.56 4.20
N GLN A 64 5.19 8.01 3.01
CA GLN A 64 6.11 8.47 1.97
C GLN A 64 6.96 9.67 2.41
N LEU A 65 6.39 10.62 3.15
CA LEU A 65 7.10 11.80 3.63
C LEU A 65 8.01 11.53 4.84
N SER A 66 7.68 10.54 5.65
CA SER A 66 8.43 10.21 6.86
C SER A 66 9.63 9.27 6.62
N GLN A 67 9.64 8.55 5.50
CA GLN A 67 10.68 7.58 5.15
C GLN A 67 11.40 8.03 3.87
N THR A 68 12.65 8.46 4.00
CA THR A 68 13.43 9.11 2.93
C THR A 68 13.65 8.20 1.70
N ASN A 69 13.68 6.89 1.89
CA ASN A 69 14.00 5.92 0.85
C ASN A 69 12.80 5.07 0.38
N ILE A 70 11.64 5.17 1.04
CA ILE A 70 10.43 4.42 0.63
C ILE A 70 9.57 5.31 -0.26
N LEU A 71 9.41 4.91 -1.52
CA LEU A 71 8.64 5.63 -2.53
C LEU A 71 7.17 5.23 -2.52
N ASP A 72 6.89 3.95 -2.26
CA ASP A 72 5.54 3.40 -2.16
C ASP A 72 5.52 2.17 -1.24
N TYR A 73 4.33 1.79 -0.76
CA TYR A 73 4.18 0.81 0.29
C TYR A 73 2.85 0.06 0.15
N ILE A 74 2.92 -1.26 0.19
CA ILE A 74 1.74 -2.15 0.18
C ILE A 74 1.82 -3.04 1.42
N GLU A 75 0.92 -2.85 2.35
CA GLU A 75 0.78 -3.68 3.53
C GLU A 75 0.20 -5.05 3.15
N LEU A 76 0.91 -6.11 3.51
CA LEU A 76 0.46 -7.49 3.33
C LEU A 76 -0.21 -8.02 4.60
N SER A 77 0.28 -7.61 5.77
CA SER A 77 -0.23 -7.92 7.09
C SER A 77 0.27 -6.86 8.08
N GLU A 78 -0.12 -6.96 9.35
CA GLU A 78 0.35 -6.07 10.42
C GLU A 78 1.89 -6.02 10.51
N ASP A 79 2.58 -7.12 10.18
CA ASP A 79 4.04 -7.24 10.35
C ASP A 79 4.82 -7.15 9.03
N TYR A 80 4.21 -7.44 7.87
CA TYR A 80 4.91 -7.61 6.60
C TYR A 80 4.39 -6.70 5.51
N SER A 81 5.31 -6.17 4.70
CA SER A 81 4.98 -5.28 3.59
C SER A 81 5.85 -5.49 2.37
N ILE A 82 5.33 -5.01 1.24
CA ILE A 82 6.09 -4.76 0.03
C ILE A 82 6.31 -3.25 -0.08
N ALA A 83 7.53 -2.83 -0.34
CA ALA A 83 7.87 -1.42 -0.51
C ALA A 83 8.65 -1.18 -1.81
N GLU A 84 8.39 -0.04 -2.45
CA GLU A 84 9.28 0.52 -3.46
C GLU A 84 10.31 1.40 -2.74
N VAL A 85 11.60 1.07 -2.86
CA VAL A 85 12.67 1.80 -2.19
C VAL A 85 13.72 2.27 -3.19
N SER A 86 14.26 3.46 -2.95
CA SER A 86 15.47 3.91 -3.65
C SER A 86 16.69 3.16 -3.08
N PRO A 87 17.69 2.83 -3.90
CA PRO A 87 18.91 2.21 -3.42
C PRO A 87 19.62 3.08 -2.40
N VAL A 88 20.09 2.47 -1.32
CA VAL A 88 20.97 3.20 -0.40
C VAL A 88 22.35 3.37 -1.03
N PRO A 89 23.09 4.46 -0.73
CA PRO A 89 24.37 4.74 -1.36
C PRO A 89 25.37 3.60 -1.28
N SER A 90 25.33 2.80 -0.22
CA SER A 90 26.23 1.66 -0.01
C SER A 90 25.95 0.45 -0.90
N TRP A 91 24.82 0.43 -1.60
CA TRP A 91 24.42 -0.65 -2.52
C TRP A 91 24.75 -0.34 -3.97
N ILE A 92 24.87 0.94 -4.31
CA ILE A 92 25.12 1.40 -5.69
C ILE A 92 26.46 0.83 -6.20
N GLY A 93 26.42 0.26 -7.40
CA GLY A 93 27.56 -0.36 -8.06
C GLY A 93 27.91 -1.77 -7.58
N LYS A 94 27.13 -2.35 -6.67
CA LYS A 94 27.31 -3.72 -6.16
C LYS A 94 26.25 -4.65 -6.72
N SER A 95 26.60 -5.93 -6.82
CA SER A 95 25.66 -6.99 -7.15
C SER A 95 24.78 -7.36 -5.96
N LEU A 96 23.63 -8.00 -6.22
CA LEU A 96 22.74 -8.49 -5.16
C LEU A 96 23.45 -9.49 -4.23
N GLU A 97 24.35 -10.32 -4.78
CA GLU A 97 25.15 -11.28 -4.01
C GLU A 97 26.12 -10.57 -3.06
N GLU A 98 26.81 -9.52 -3.53
CA GLU A 98 27.76 -8.74 -2.71
C GLU A 98 27.07 -8.01 -1.56
N ILE A 99 25.85 -7.50 -1.80
CA ILE A 99 25.07 -6.79 -0.78
C ILE A 99 24.53 -7.76 0.25
N ASP A 100 24.10 -8.96 -0.19
CA ASP A 100 23.50 -10.03 0.66
C ASP A 100 22.36 -9.49 1.53
N VAL A 101 21.39 -8.79 0.86
CA VAL A 101 20.30 -8.07 1.55
C VAL A 101 19.46 -8.95 2.44
N ARG A 102 19.25 -10.20 2.03
CA ARG A 102 18.45 -11.16 2.78
C ARG A 102 19.07 -11.50 4.13
N LYS A 103 20.38 -11.69 4.18
CA LYS A 103 21.09 -12.05 5.39
C LYS A 103 21.38 -10.85 6.29
N LYS A 104 21.68 -9.69 5.68
CA LYS A 104 22.08 -8.49 6.43
C LYS A 104 20.89 -7.66 6.90
N TYR A 105 19.81 -7.62 6.11
CA TYR A 105 18.68 -6.72 6.34
C TYR A 105 17.34 -7.43 6.52
N GLY A 106 17.27 -8.77 6.38
CA GLY A 106 16.02 -9.52 6.53
C GLY A 106 15.02 -9.36 5.38
N ILE A 107 15.39 -8.68 4.30
CA ILE A 107 14.49 -8.36 3.20
C ILE A 107 14.79 -9.16 1.94
N ASN A 108 13.80 -9.29 1.05
CA ASN A 108 13.96 -9.87 -0.27
C ASN A 108 13.75 -8.80 -1.34
N ILE A 109 14.67 -8.69 -2.30
CA ILE A 109 14.46 -7.90 -3.52
C ILE A 109 13.68 -8.77 -4.50
N MET A 110 12.45 -8.34 -4.83
CA MET A 110 11.54 -9.05 -5.72
C MET A 110 11.70 -8.60 -7.17
N ALA A 111 11.98 -7.30 -7.36
CA ALA A 111 12.18 -6.73 -8.69
C ALA A 111 13.08 -5.49 -8.63
N ILE A 112 13.69 -5.17 -9.77
CA ILE A 112 14.44 -3.94 -10.01
C ILE A 112 13.76 -3.21 -11.17
N LYS A 113 13.31 -1.99 -10.94
CA LYS A 113 12.68 -1.13 -11.93
C LYS A 113 13.65 -0.01 -12.31
N ASN A 114 13.81 0.22 -13.60
CA ASN A 114 14.64 1.29 -14.14
C ASN A 114 14.03 1.85 -15.44
N GLU A 115 14.74 2.75 -16.12
CA GLU A 115 14.29 3.37 -17.38
C GLU A 115 14.01 2.36 -18.51
N ASN A 116 14.66 1.19 -18.48
CA ASN A 116 14.51 0.15 -19.49
C ASN A 116 13.33 -0.83 -19.21
N GLY A 117 12.71 -0.70 -18.04
CA GLY A 117 11.57 -1.54 -17.63
C GLY A 117 11.73 -2.13 -16.23
N VAL A 118 11.04 -3.24 -16.00
CA VAL A 118 11.02 -3.93 -14.71
C VAL A 118 11.61 -5.33 -14.86
N ASN A 119 12.72 -5.60 -14.16
CA ASN A 119 13.26 -6.94 -14.00
C ASN A 119 12.59 -7.60 -12.78
N ILE A 120 11.67 -8.54 -13.02
CA ILE A 120 10.85 -9.21 -11.97
C ILE A 120 11.54 -10.44 -11.35
N ALA A 121 12.71 -10.80 -11.82
CA ALA A 121 13.47 -11.94 -11.31
C ALA A 121 14.97 -11.60 -11.37
N PRO A 122 15.42 -10.63 -10.53
CA PRO A 122 16.81 -10.21 -10.56
C PRO A 122 17.72 -11.37 -10.16
N ALA A 123 18.81 -11.53 -10.91
CA ALA A 123 19.84 -12.52 -10.67
C ALA A 123 20.83 -12.03 -9.59
N ALA A 124 21.57 -12.95 -9.00
CA ALA A 124 22.52 -12.63 -7.94
C ALA A 124 23.64 -11.67 -8.38
N ASP A 125 24.00 -11.68 -9.65
CA ASP A 125 25.01 -10.85 -10.29
C ASP A 125 24.48 -9.53 -10.85
N ASP A 126 23.15 -9.29 -10.78
CA ASP A 126 22.59 -8.00 -11.18
C ASP A 126 23.12 -6.88 -10.28
N ILE A 127 23.61 -5.81 -10.93
CA ILE A 127 24.21 -4.65 -10.27
C ILE A 127 23.14 -3.59 -10.05
N ILE A 128 23.09 -3.05 -8.84
CA ILE A 128 22.20 -1.95 -8.47
C ILE A 128 22.80 -0.61 -8.94
N CYS A 129 21.97 0.16 -9.69
CA CYS A 129 22.29 1.48 -10.16
C CYS A 129 21.59 2.58 -9.34
N ASP A 130 22.11 3.81 -9.40
CA ASP A 130 21.63 4.95 -8.61
C ASP A 130 20.14 5.30 -8.90
N ASN A 131 19.72 5.15 -10.17
CA ASN A 131 18.37 5.46 -10.61
C ASN A 131 17.40 4.26 -10.56
N ASP A 132 17.80 3.15 -9.99
CA ASP A 132 16.94 1.99 -9.84
C ASP A 132 15.88 2.25 -8.75
N VAL A 133 14.74 1.61 -8.89
CA VAL A 133 13.75 1.46 -7.83
C VAL A 133 13.65 -0.02 -7.51
N LEU A 134 13.92 -0.36 -6.27
CA LEU A 134 13.90 -1.74 -5.79
C LEU A 134 12.51 -2.05 -5.21
N ILE A 135 11.89 -3.12 -5.66
CA ILE A 135 10.67 -3.65 -5.04
C ILE A 135 11.12 -4.72 -4.05
N VAL A 136 10.93 -4.42 -2.78
CA VAL A 136 11.41 -5.25 -1.67
C VAL A 136 10.26 -5.74 -0.81
N MET A 137 10.42 -6.90 -0.19
CA MET A 137 9.48 -7.48 0.78
C MET A 137 10.23 -7.86 2.05
N GLY A 138 9.64 -7.54 3.20
CA GLY A 138 10.21 -7.87 4.51
C GLY A 138 9.32 -7.48 5.66
N GLU A 139 9.81 -7.67 6.87
CA GLU A 139 9.16 -7.15 8.08
C GLU A 139 9.22 -5.61 8.10
N ASN A 140 8.17 -4.98 8.64
CA ASN A 140 8.08 -3.53 8.71
C ASN A 140 9.26 -2.90 9.47
N GLU A 141 9.74 -3.57 10.51
CA GLU A 141 10.94 -3.15 11.25
C GLU A 141 12.20 -3.17 10.37
N ASP A 142 12.38 -4.23 9.57
CA ASP A 142 13.55 -4.39 8.72
C ASP A 142 13.54 -3.41 7.55
N LEU A 143 12.36 -3.19 6.94
CA LEU A 143 12.17 -2.17 5.90
C LEU A 143 12.53 -0.76 6.42
N SER A 144 12.17 -0.43 7.66
CA SER A 144 12.45 0.86 8.27
C SER A 144 13.96 1.13 8.52
N ARG A 145 14.78 0.08 8.53
CA ARG A 145 16.24 0.15 8.70
C ARG A 145 17.01 0.43 7.42
N ILE A 146 16.34 0.36 6.26
CA ILE A 146 16.95 0.68 4.97
C ILE A 146 17.10 2.21 4.86
N ARG A 147 18.30 2.71 5.13
CA ARG A 147 18.61 4.14 5.11
C ARG A 147 19.92 4.41 4.37
#